data_b37735d96a9e2bf7db5886e422e7f5fc
#
_entry.id   b37735d96a9e2bf7db5886e422e7f5fc
#
_cell.length_a   1.000
_cell.length_b   1.000
_cell.length_c   1.000
_cell.angle_alpha   90.00
_cell.angle_beta   90.00
_cell.angle_gamma   90.00
#
_symmetry.space_group_name_H-M   'P 1'
#
loop_
_entity.id
_entity.type
_entity.pdbx_description
1 polymer ?
#
loop_
_entity_poly.entity_id
_entity_poly.type
_entity_poly.pdbx_seq_one_letter_code
_entity_poly.pdbx_strand_id
1 'polypeptide(L)'
;MDDFEAAGAKLYVLSYDEVDALADYKNAHGATFTMLSDPDSEVIRSFGILNTTIAEDDHPWHGIPYPGVYVTDADGIITQKFFENNFTVRPGAEQLVAAVQGEDVLLAERPAMDQEVEVEVEFEGNDLPVGITRQIVARFSVPTGMHLYQEPVPEGLVAASIEIDDEVEGILSYTLVAPATQPLTLGTDGHTLEVYDGNVVLRLPIAQNGRAITKDDDGRWVSISGRVRWQACDDETCLMPGEKAFSFRVPSAFTVMADMGPGEGRVPSMNGATHFKKMTDRRKTTS
;
A
#
# COMPACT_ATOMS: atom_id res chain seq x y z
N MET A 1 8.90 7.17 35.57
CA MET A 1 7.93 6.20 36.16
C MET A 1 7.15 6.85 37.31
N ASP A 2 7.84 7.58 38.18
CA ASP A 2 7.23 8.20 39.35
C ASP A 2 6.04 9.12 39.00
N ASP A 3 6.10 9.82 37.86
CA ASP A 3 5.02 10.70 37.40
C ASP A 3 3.75 9.93 36.97
N PHE A 4 3.92 8.76 36.35
CA PHE A 4 2.78 7.89 36.00
C PHE A 4 2.14 7.28 37.27
N GLU A 5 2.95 6.83 38.20
CA GLU A 5 2.45 6.33 39.49
C GLU A 5 1.74 7.42 40.28
N ALA A 6 2.29 8.65 40.29
CA ALA A 6 1.67 9.80 40.92
C ALA A 6 0.33 10.18 40.26
N ALA A 7 0.22 9.99 38.94
CA ALA A 7 -1.03 10.17 38.20
C ALA A 7 -2.00 8.98 38.34
N GLY A 8 -1.64 7.95 39.10
CA GLY A 8 -2.47 6.75 39.28
C GLY A 8 -2.50 5.79 38.06
N ALA A 9 -1.60 5.99 37.13
CA ALA A 9 -1.54 5.20 35.90
C ALA A 9 -0.61 3.99 36.01
N LYS A 10 -0.92 2.94 35.23
CA LYS A 10 -0.05 1.79 35.03
C LYS A 10 0.41 1.79 33.57
N LEU A 11 1.71 1.67 33.37
CA LEU A 11 2.30 1.59 32.02
C LEU A 11 2.50 0.13 31.63
N TYR A 12 1.99 -0.22 30.45
CA TYR A 12 2.20 -1.48 29.76
C TYR A 12 2.83 -1.23 28.39
N VAL A 13 3.77 -2.09 28.02
CA VAL A 13 4.32 -2.11 26.65
C VAL A 13 3.95 -3.44 26.04
N LEU A 14 3.35 -3.42 24.86
CA LEU A 14 3.02 -4.60 24.06
C LEU A 14 4.03 -4.72 22.92
N SER A 15 4.59 -5.90 22.75
CA SER A 15 5.50 -6.22 21.66
C SER A 15 5.20 -7.62 21.11
N TYR A 16 5.53 -7.85 19.84
CA TYR A 16 5.48 -9.17 19.20
C TYR A 16 6.68 -10.06 19.56
N ASP A 17 7.61 -9.54 20.36
CA ASP A 17 8.78 -10.31 20.81
C ASP A 17 8.41 -11.39 21.83
N GLU A 18 9.21 -12.46 21.84
CA GLU A 18 9.09 -13.54 22.81
C GLU A 18 9.40 -13.06 24.23
N VAL A 19 8.83 -13.76 25.22
CA VAL A 19 8.97 -13.41 26.66
C VAL A 19 10.42 -13.31 27.09
N ASP A 20 11.30 -14.20 26.60
CA ASP A 20 12.72 -14.22 26.96
C ASP A 20 13.45 -12.99 26.41
N ALA A 21 13.13 -12.57 25.17
CA ALA A 21 13.69 -11.35 24.59
C ALA A 21 13.27 -10.09 25.35
N LEU A 22 12.00 -10.03 25.79
CA LEU A 22 11.51 -8.94 26.62
C LEU A 22 12.15 -8.93 28.01
N ALA A 23 12.40 -10.09 28.59
CA ALA A 23 13.12 -10.21 29.86
C ALA A 23 14.58 -9.74 29.74
N ASP A 24 15.26 -10.10 28.67
CA ASP A 24 16.63 -9.66 28.40
C ASP A 24 16.68 -8.12 28.19
N TYR A 25 15.77 -7.59 27.41
CA TYR A 25 15.61 -6.13 27.25
C TYR A 25 15.40 -5.41 28.58
N LYS A 26 14.45 -5.91 29.38
CA LYS A 26 14.13 -5.36 30.70
C LYS A 26 15.36 -5.33 31.62
N ASN A 27 16.13 -6.41 31.64
CA ASN A 27 17.34 -6.51 32.45
C ASN A 27 18.45 -5.58 31.94
N ALA A 28 18.66 -5.52 30.63
CA ALA A 28 19.70 -4.69 30.02
C ALA A 28 19.47 -3.19 30.22
N HIS A 29 18.20 -2.76 30.20
CA HIS A 29 17.82 -1.35 30.24
C HIS A 29 17.21 -0.90 31.59
N GLY A 30 17.08 -1.79 32.56
CA GLY A 30 16.53 -1.48 33.88
C GLY A 30 15.05 -1.04 33.82
N ALA A 31 14.27 -1.54 32.84
CA ALA A 31 12.88 -1.19 32.68
C ALA A 31 12.04 -1.73 33.85
N THR A 32 11.24 -0.85 34.49
CA THR A 32 10.42 -1.20 35.67
C THR A 32 8.95 -1.44 35.32
N PHE A 33 8.49 -1.05 34.13
CA PHE A 33 7.13 -1.27 33.66
C PHE A 33 6.87 -2.70 33.20
N THR A 34 5.59 -3.03 33.05
CA THR A 34 5.17 -4.37 32.56
C THR A 34 5.30 -4.43 31.05
N MET A 35 6.00 -5.46 30.57
CA MET A 35 6.09 -5.79 29.15
C MET A 35 5.25 -7.02 28.85
N LEU A 36 4.46 -6.96 27.80
CA LEU A 36 3.54 -7.99 27.34
C LEU A 36 4.06 -8.55 26.00
N SER A 37 4.09 -9.86 25.89
CA SER A 37 4.53 -10.59 24.70
C SER A 37 3.30 -11.03 23.89
N ASP A 38 3.32 -10.76 22.60
CA ASP A 38 2.28 -11.14 21.63
C ASP A 38 2.93 -11.71 20.35
N PRO A 39 3.68 -12.82 20.44
CA PRO A 39 4.52 -13.30 19.35
C PRO A 39 3.73 -13.69 18.09
N ASP A 40 2.47 -14.07 18.25
CA ASP A 40 1.56 -14.36 17.13
C ASP A 40 0.78 -13.11 16.65
N SER A 41 1.06 -11.93 17.23
CA SER A 41 0.40 -10.66 16.93
C SER A 41 -1.14 -10.71 16.99
N GLU A 42 -1.72 -11.55 17.85
CA GLU A 42 -3.17 -11.67 18.00
C GLU A 42 -3.80 -10.42 18.60
N VAL A 43 -3.18 -9.90 19.67
CA VAL A 43 -3.63 -8.66 20.32
C VAL A 43 -3.37 -7.47 19.40
N ILE A 44 -2.20 -7.39 18.77
CA ILE A 44 -1.83 -6.36 17.80
C ILE A 44 -2.87 -6.29 16.67
N ARG A 45 -3.29 -7.44 16.11
CA ARG A 45 -4.37 -7.49 15.11
C ARG A 45 -5.72 -7.04 15.67
N SER A 46 -6.05 -7.45 16.89
CA SER A 46 -7.34 -7.08 17.51
C SER A 46 -7.48 -5.58 17.73
N PHE A 47 -6.37 -4.90 17.97
CA PHE A 47 -6.32 -3.43 18.08
C PHE A 47 -6.27 -2.73 16.73
N GLY A 48 -6.14 -3.47 15.61
CA GLY A 48 -6.07 -2.91 14.26
C GLY A 48 -4.76 -2.15 13.98
N ILE A 49 -3.69 -2.49 14.67
CA ILE A 49 -2.40 -1.81 14.58
C ILE A 49 -1.29 -2.69 13.99
N LEU A 50 -1.61 -3.83 13.42
CA LEU A 50 -0.62 -4.63 12.70
C LEU A 50 -0.10 -3.83 11.50
N ASN A 51 1.21 -3.80 11.31
CA ASN A 51 1.80 -3.20 10.11
C ASN A 51 1.54 -4.09 8.90
N THR A 52 0.50 -3.74 8.13
CA THR A 52 0.06 -4.47 6.94
C THR A 52 0.93 -4.22 5.70
N THR A 53 1.91 -3.31 5.80
CA THR A 53 2.86 -3.06 4.69
C THR A 53 3.98 -4.08 4.64
N ILE A 54 4.13 -4.91 5.68
CA ILE A 54 5.12 -5.98 5.77
C ILE A 54 4.43 -7.30 5.43
N ALA A 55 4.89 -7.97 4.36
CA ALA A 55 4.31 -9.21 3.87
C ALA A 55 4.42 -10.36 4.90
N GLU A 56 3.50 -11.35 4.80
CA GLU A 56 3.47 -12.51 5.70
C GLU A 56 4.61 -13.51 5.46
N ASP A 57 5.27 -13.45 4.29
CA ASP A 57 6.27 -14.40 3.84
C ASP A 57 7.68 -13.94 4.23
N ASP A 58 8.27 -14.66 5.16
CA ASP A 58 9.70 -14.64 5.55
C ASP A 58 10.31 -13.27 5.95
N HIS A 59 9.53 -12.21 6.09
CA HIS A 59 10.06 -10.93 6.54
C HIS A 59 10.32 -10.96 8.05
N PRO A 60 11.55 -10.66 8.53
CA PRO A 60 11.89 -10.75 9.95
C PRO A 60 11.09 -9.81 10.84
N TRP A 61 10.43 -8.79 10.28
CA TRP A 61 9.57 -7.85 10.99
C TRP A 61 8.07 -8.11 10.80
N HIS A 62 7.71 -9.23 10.17
CA HIS A 62 6.30 -9.59 10.09
C HIS A 62 5.71 -9.74 11.49
N GLY A 63 4.54 -9.15 11.71
CA GLY A 63 3.90 -9.12 13.04
C GLY A 63 4.14 -7.84 13.85
N ILE A 64 5.09 -6.99 13.43
CA ILE A 64 5.36 -5.71 14.10
C ILE A 64 4.11 -4.80 14.03
N PRO A 65 3.73 -4.12 15.12
CA PRO A 65 2.65 -3.14 15.10
C PRO A 65 3.11 -1.79 14.56
N TYR A 66 2.17 -1.00 14.06
CA TYR A 66 2.36 0.43 14.00
C TYR A 66 2.58 0.98 15.40
N PRO A 67 3.65 1.77 15.62
CA PRO A 67 3.98 2.26 16.95
C PRO A 67 3.02 3.36 17.39
N GLY A 68 2.53 3.24 18.60
CA GLY A 68 1.61 4.23 19.18
C GLY A 68 1.31 3.96 20.64
N VAL A 69 0.49 4.81 21.23
CA VAL A 69 0.06 4.72 22.64
C VAL A 69 -1.45 4.86 22.71
N TYR A 70 -2.07 3.99 23.48
CA TYR A 70 -3.46 4.12 23.93
C TYR A 70 -3.48 4.51 25.41
N VAL A 71 -4.29 5.49 25.75
CA VAL A 71 -4.63 5.81 27.13
C VAL A 71 -6.04 5.30 27.40
N THR A 72 -6.22 4.57 28.51
CA THR A 72 -7.52 4.05 28.92
C THR A 72 -7.88 4.60 30.31
N ASP A 73 -9.18 4.66 30.57
CA ASP A 73 -9.68 4.85 31.93
C ASP A 73 -9.59 3.54 32.76
N ALA A 74 -10.10 3.61 34.00
CA ALA A 74 -10.09 2.48 34.93
C ALA A 74 -11.00 1.32 34.47
N ASP A 75 -11.98 1.56 33.60
CA ASP A 75 -12.90 0.59 33.02
C ASP A 75 -12.34 -0.05 31.74
N GLY A 76 -11.15 0.38 31.30
CA GLY A 76 -10.48 -0.11 30.10
C GLY A 76 -10.96 0.55 28.81
N ILE A 77 -11.73 1.62 28.90
CA ILE A 77 -12.19 2.38 27.73
C ILE A 77 -11.07 3.30 27.25
N ILE A 78 -10.77 3.24 25.96
CA ILE A 78 -9.76 4.11 25.35
C ILE A 78 -10.28 5.55 25.35
N THR A 79 -9.57 6.41 26.07
CA THR A 79 -9.87 7.84 26.19
C THR A 79 -9.06 8.68 25.23
N GLN A 80 -7.81 8.28 24.95
CA GLN A 80 -6.93 8.99 24.00
C GLN A 80 -6.04 8.01 23.22
N LYS A 81 -5.60 8.45 22.04
CA LYS A 81 -4.71 7.73 21.15
C LYS A 81 -3.61 8.66 20.67
N PHE A 82 -2.38 8.16 20.69
CA PHE A 82 -1.20 8.83 20.16
C PHE A 82 -0.56 7.94 19.11
N PHE A 83 -0.91 8.18 17.84
CA PHE A 83 -0.32 7.52 16.69
C PHE A 83 0.11 8.60 15.71
N GLU A 84 1.38 8.62 15.38
CA GLU A 84 1.97 9.61 14.50
C GLU A 84 2.20 8.99 13.12
N ASN A 85 2.03 9.78 12.06
CA ASN A 85 2.35 9.35 10.70
C ASN A 85 3.85 9.05 10.56
N ASN A 86 4.69 9.78 11.29
CA ASN A 86 6.11 9.47 11.38
C ASN A 86 6.35 8.42 12.47
N PHE A 87 6.81 7.24 12.08
CA PHE A 87 7.02 6.10 12.99
C PHE A 87 8.15 6.32 14.01
N THR A 88 8.98 7.35 13.85
CA THR A 88 10.05 7.71 14.79
C THR A 88 9.59 8.67 15.90
N VAL A 89 8.44 9.33 15.72
CA VAL A 89 7.90 10.30 16.67
C VAL A 89 7.08 9.58 17.75
N ARG A 90 7.24 10.04 18.99
CA ARG A 90 6.51 9.53 20.16
C ARG A 90 6.05 10.70 21.03
N PRO A 91 4.91 10.56 21.74
CA PRO A 91 4.52 11.55 22.75
C PRO A 91 5.53 11.55 23.89
N GLY A 92 5.82 12.72 24.42
CA GLY A 92 6.60 12.87 25.63
C GLY A 92 5.88 12.30 26.87
N ALA A 93 6.63 11.98 27.91
CA ALA A 93 6.05 11.42 29.14
C ALA A 93 5.05 12.40 29.77
N GLU A 94 5.33 13.69 29.70
CA GLU A 94 4.48 14.77 30.20
C GLU A 94 3.11 14.80 29.53
N GLN A 95 3.10 14.59 28.20
CA GLN A 95 1.87 14.52 27.41
C GLN A 95 1.01 13.32 27.80
N LEU A 96 1.65 12.16 28.01
CA LEU A 96 0.94 10.95 28.43
C LEU A 96 0.36 11.08 29.84
N VAL A 97 1.10 11.73 30.77
CA VAL A 97 0.64 12.00 32.14
C VAL A 97 -0.55 12.95 32.12
N ALA A 98 -0.48 14.04 31.34
CA ALA A 98 -1.59 14.98 31.20
C ALA A 98 -2.83 14.28 30.60
N ALA A 99 -2.63 13.41 29.60
CA ALA A 99 -3.72 12.61 29.02
C ALA A 99 -4.40 11.68 30.05
N VAL A 100 -3.62 11.04 30.93
CA VAL A 100 -4.16 10.22 32.03
C VAL A 100 -4.99 11.04 33.01
N GLN A 101 -4.59 12.28 33.27
CA GLN A 101 -5.28 13.20 34.14
C GLN A 101 -6.53 13.83 33.50
N GLY A 102 -6.80 13.53 32.23
CA GLY A 102 -7.92 14.07 31.48
C GLY A 102 -7.73 15.55 31.08
N GLU A 103 -6.49 16.02 31.13
CA GLU A 103 -6.16 17.35 30.65
C GLU A 103 -6.15 17.33 29.12
N ASP A 104 -6.64 18.41 28.49
CA ASP A 104 -6.45 18.63 27.06
C ASP A 104 -4.96 18.82 26.80
N VAL A 105 -4.33 17.75 26.32
CA VAL A 105 -2.96 17.85 25.82
C VAL A 105 -3.03 18.66 24.55
N LEU A 106 -2.83 19.96 24.66
CA LEU A 106 -2.49 20.78 23.52
C LEU A 106 -1.17 20.24 22.97
N LEU A 107 -1.29 19.32 22.01
CA LEU A 107 -0.17 19.01 21.13
C LEU A 107 0.25 20.38 20.59
N ALA A 108 1.45 20.84 20.96
CA ALA A 108 2.02 22.03 20.34
C ALA A 108 1.71 21.94 18.86
N GLU A 109 1.18 23.04 18.28
CA GLU A 109 0.90 23.08 16.84
C GLU A 109 2.08 22.41 16.15
N ARG A 110 1.85 21.21 15.60
CA ARG A 110 2.90 20.49 14.90
C ARG A 110 3.46 21.45 13.88
N PRO A 111 4.76 21.71 13.86
CA PRO A 111 5.32 22.33 12.68
C PRO A 111 4.87 21.42 11.53
N ALA A 112 4.15 21.95 10.59
CA ALA A 112 3.36 21.30 9.54
C ALA A 112 4.04 20.07 8.92
N MET A 113 4.04 18.93 9.63
CA MET A 113 4.14 17.60 9.03
C MET A 113 2.73 17.15 8.58
N ASP A 114 1.78 18.08 8.49
CA ASP A 114 0.45 17.92 7.88
C ASP A 114 0.52 17.86 6.35
N GLN A 115 1.69 17.60 5.82
CA GLN A 115 1.82 17.39 4.40
C GLN A 115 1.64 15.90 4.11
N GLU A 116 0.40 15.45 4.14
CA GLU A 116 0.05 14.14 3.61
C GLU A 116 0.31 14.12 2.11
N VAL A 117 0.82 12.99 1.62
CA VAL A 117 0.86 12.74 0.18
C VAL A 117 -0.57 12.57 -0.31
N GLU A 118 -1.05 13.49 -1.12
CA GLU A 118 -2.35 13.34 -1.77
C GLU A 118 -2.21 12.33 -2.91
N VAL A 119 -3.11 11.34 -2.93
CA VAL A 119 -3.11 10.29 -3.96
C VAL A 119 -4.48 10.21 -4.61
N GLU A 120 -4.50 10.36 -5.93
CA GLU A 120 -5.67 10.11 -6.76
C GLU A 120 -5.44 8.87 -7.63
N VAL A 121 -6.46 8.00 -7.74
CA VAL A 121 -6.39 6.80 -8.58
C VAL A 121 -7.55 6.82 -9.55
N GLU A 122 -7.25 6.68 -10.84
CA GLU A 122 -8.23 6.68 -11.91
C GLU A 122 -8.00 5.53 -12.89
N PHE A 123 -9.05 5.10 -13.55
CA PHE A 123 -8.99 4.22 -14.71
C PHE A 123 -9.05 5.08 -15.98
N GLU A 124 -8.01 4.98 -16.81
CA GLU A 124 -7.94 5.75 -18.07
C GLU A 124 -8.72 5.05 -19.18
N GLY A 125 -9.89 5.59 -19.47
CA GLY A 125 -10.79 5.09 -20.50
C GLY A 125 -12.21 4.84 -19.99
N ASN A 126 -13.10 4.54 -20.92
CA ASN A 126 -14.51 4.31 -20.63
C ASN A 126 -14.91 2.82 -20.68
N ASP A 127 -14.02 1.95 -21.12
CA ASP A 127 -14.24 0.52 -21.29
C ASP A 127 -12.91 -0.26 -21.20
N LEU A 128 -13.01 -1.58 -21.02
CA LEU A 128 -11.87 -2.49 -21.13
C LEU A 128 -12.21 -3.63 -22.11
N PRO A 129 -12.03 -3.43 -23.41
CA PRO A 129 -12.26 -4.48 -24.40
C PRO A 129 -11.23 -5.61 -24.30
N VAL A 130 -11.61 -6.81 -24.74
CA VAL A 130 -10.70 -7.97 -24.78
C VAL A 130 -9.47 -7.67 -25.64
N GLY A 131 -8.29 -7.85 -25.07
CA GLY A 131 -7.00 -7.68 -25.78
C GLY A 131 -6.62 -6.23 -26.06
N ILE A 132 -7.36 -5.26 -25.52
CA ILE A 132 -7.02 -3.83 -25.61
C ILE A 132 -6.42 -3.37 -24.29
N THR A 133 -5.30 -2.67 -24.37
CA THR A 133 -4.64 -2.11 -23.21
C THR A 133 -5.32 -0.82 -22.74
N ARG A 134 -5.53 -0.70 -21.44
CA ARG A 134 -5.91 0.51 -20.70
C ARG A 134 -4.92 0.73 -19.58
N GLN A 135 -5.06 1.82 -18.82
CA GLN A 135 -4.14 2.14 -17.74
C GLN A 135 -4.90 2.43 -16.45
N ILE A 136 -4.35 1.96 -15.35
CA ILE A 136 -4.65 2.49 -14.03
C ILE A 136 -3.60 3.54 -13.73
N VAL A 137 -4.05 4.72 -13.37
CA VAL A 137 -3.19 5.88 -13.16
C VAL A 137 -3.27 6.30 -11.70
N ALA A 138 -2.13 6.34 -11.02
CA ALA A 138 -2.00 6.92 -9.69
C ALA A 138 -1.25 8.25 -9.79
N ARG A 139 -1.86 9.32 -9.28
CA ARG A 139 -1.28 10.67 -9.21
C ARG A 139 -0.97 10.98 -7.76
N PHE A 140 0.28 11.32 -7.49
CA PHE A 140 0.75 11.70 -6.18
C PHE A 140 1.13 13.18 -6.21
N SER A 141 0.62 13.93 -5.24
CA SER A 141 1.13 15.26 -4.90
C SER A 141 2.05 15.10 -3.69
N VAL A 142 3.35 15.02 -3.96
CA VAL A 142 4.37 14.85 -2.92
C VAL A 142 4.73 16.23 -2.36
N PRO A 143 4.65 16.43 -1.05
CA PRO A 143 4.98 17.70 -0.43
C PRO A 143 6.42 18.13 -0.70
N THR A 144 6.65 19.45 -0.72
CA THR A 144 8.00 20.01 -0.92
C THR A 144 8.97 19.52 0.16
N GLY A 145 10.14 19.03 -0.26
CA GLY A 145 11.15 18.47 0.63
C GLY A 145 10.95 16.99 0.97
N MET A 146 9.90 16.38 0.45
CA MET A 146 9.69 14.94 0.55
C MET A 146 9.87 14.25 -0.80
N HIS A 147 10.12 12.95 -0.75
CA HIS A 147 10.28 12.09 -1.92
C HIS A 147 9.62 10.73 -1.70
N LEU A 148 9.28 10.06 -2.80
CA LEU A 148 8.84 8.67 -2.85
C LEU A 148 9.94 7.81 -3.45
N TYR A 149 10.00 6.54 -3.08
CA TYR A 149 11.01 5.61 -3.60
C TYR A 149 10.53 4.85 -4.83
N GLN A 150 11.48 4.56 -5.73
CA GLN A 150 11.32 3.57 -6.80
C GLN A 150 11.94 2.23 -6.39
N GLU A 151 11.34 1.12 -6.81
CA GLU A 151 11.97 -0.21 -6.72
C GLU A 151 13.30 -0.28 -7.50
N PRO A 152 14.32 -0.99 -6.97
CA PRO A 152 14.31 -1.73 -5.70
C PRO A 152 14.64 -0.83 -4.50
N VAL A 153 14.02 -1.13 -3.36
CA VAL A 153 14.29 -0.45 -2.08
C VAL A 153 14.87 -1.42 -1.04
N PRO A 154 15.68 -0.94 -0.09
CA PRO A 154 16.10 -1.73 1.06
C PRO A 154 14.92 -2.20 1.91
N GLU A 155 15.16 -3.28 2.65
CA GLU A 155 14.23 -3.79 3.64
C GLU A 155 13.80 -2.69 4.62
N GLY A 156 12.48 -2.56 4.82
CA GLY A 156 11.90 -1.54 5.71
C GLY A 156 11.42 -0.28 5.01
N LEU A 157 11.73 -0.08 3.73
CA LEU A 157 11.16 1.00 2.92
C LEU A 157 10.07 0.47 2.00
N VAL A 158 9.13 1.33 1.63
CA VAL A 158 8.03 1.02 0.72
C VAL A 158 8.11 1.89 -0.53
N ALA A 159 8.34 1.24 -1.67
CA ALA A 159 8.34 1.92 -2.96
C ALA A 159 6.91 2.30 -3.39
N ALA A 160 6.81 3.35 -4.22
CA ALA A 160 5.55 3.72 -4.85
C ALA A 160 5.17 2.65 -5.90
N SER A 161 4.01 2.03 -5.72
CA SER A 161 3.54 0.92 -6.56
C SER A 161 2.03 0.97 -6.82
N ILE A 162 1.60 0.28 -7.88
CA ILE A 162 0.21 -0.03 -8.17
C ILE A 162 0.11 -1.56 -8.30
N GLU A 163 -0.72 -2.18 -7.50
CA GLU A 163 -0.92 -3.61 -7.44
C GLU A 163 -2.38 -3.97 -7.75
N ILE A 164 -2.59 -4.99 -8.57
CA ILE A 164 -3.92 -5.57 -8.82
C ILE A 164 -4.10 -6.75 -7.87
N ASP A 165 -5.27 -6.91 -7.29
CA ASP A 165 -5.58 -8.05 -6.44
C ASP A 165 -5.54 -9.35 -7.24
N ASP A 166 -4.91 -10.40 -6.72
CA ASP A 166 -4.74 -11.70 -7.36
C ASP A 166 -6.07 -12.42 -7.66
N GLU A 167 -7.15 -12.03 -7.00
CA GLU A 167 -8.49 -12.60 -7.18
C GLU A 167 -9.14 -12.21 -8.52
N VAL A 168 -8.56 -11.24 -9.24
CA VAL A 168 -9.13 -10.78 -10.51
C VAL A 168 -8.62 -11.64 -11.68
N GLU A 169 -9.18 -12.86 -11.79
CA GLU A 169 -8.81 -13.77 -12.88
C GLU A 169 -9.04 -13.14 -14.27
N GLY A 170 -8.04 -13.24 -15.12
CA GLY A 170 -8.14 -12.82 -16.52
C GLY A 170 -7.71 -11.38 -16.77
N ILE A 171 -7.28 -10.64 -15.77
CA ILE A 171 -6.57 -9.38 -15.95
C ILE A 171 -5.07 -9.67 -16.12
N LEU A 172 -4.46 -9.01 -17.08
CA LEU A 172 -3.03 -9.02 -17.33
C LEU A 172 -2.47 -7.64 -16.97
N SER A 173 -1.53 -7.58 -16.06
CA SER A 173 -0.79 -6.36 -15.75
C SER A 173 0.58 -6.40 -16.45
N TYR A 174 1.07 -5.22 -16.83
CA TYR A 174 2.35 -5.04 -17.51
C TYR A 174 3.30 -4.23 -16.62
N THR A 175 4.48 -3.95 -17.15
CA THR A 175 5.47 -3.15 -16.43
C THR A 175 4.91 -1.75 -16.10
N LEU A 176 5.07 -1.36 -14.86
CA LEU A 176 4.71 -0.03 -14.38
C LEU A 176 5.51 1.05 -15.15
N VAL A 177 4.81 2.05 -15.64
CA VAL A 177 5.40 3.21 -16.29
C VAL A 177 5.44 4.35 -15.28
N ALA A 178 6.63 4.85 -15.02
CA ALA A 178 6.90 5.90 -14.05
C ALA A 178 7.69 7.05 -14.68
N PRO A 179 7.67 8.25 -14.11
CA PRO A 179 8.53 9.35 -14.54
C PRO A 179 10.01 9.05 -14.26
N ALA A 180 10.89 9.90 -14.76
CA ALA A 180 12.30 9.82 -14.42
C ALA A 180 12.51 10.08 -12.92
N THR A 181 13.42 9.33 -12.33
CA THR A 181 13.85 9.47 -10.94
C THR A 181 15.06 10.38 -10.81
N GLN A 182 15.38 10.72 -9.56
CA GLN A 182 16.63 11.36 -9.18
C GLN A 182 17.36 10.44 -8.19
N PRO A 183 18.70 10.35 -8.27
CA PRO A 183 19.46 9.58 -7.31
C PRO A 183 19.55 10.31 -5.97
N LEU A 184 19.20 9.62 -4.88
CA LEU A 184 19.34 10.09 -3.51
C LEU A 184 20.34 9.19 -2.79
N THR A 185 21.40 9.77 -2.22
CA THR A 185 22.37 9.03 -1.42
C THR A 185 22.00 9.14 0.06
N LEU A 186 21.63 8.03 0.67
CA LEU A 186 21.27 7.96 2.09
C LEU A 186 22.49 7.69 2.95
N GLY A 187 22.65 8.48 4.02
CA GLY A 187 23.60 8.27 5.10
C GLY A 187 25.06 8.20 4.69
N THR A 188 25.89 7.70 5.62
CA THR A 188 27.34 7.55 5.44
C THR A 188 27.70 6.26 4.68
N ASP A 189 26.77 5.34 4.50
CA ASP A 189 27.00 4.02 3.90
C ASP A 189 26.96 4.04 2.36
N GLY A 190 26.62 5.19 1.75
CA GLY A 190 26.74 5.42 0.32
C GLY A 190 25.72 4.68 -0.53
N HIS A 191 24.63 4.15 0.04
CA HIS A 191 23.53 3.58 -0.72
C HIS A 191 22.80 4.66 -1.50
N THR A 192 22.74 4.51 -2.82
CA THR A 192 21.98 5.40 -3.69
C THR A 192 20.66 4.74 -4.05
N LEU A 193 19.57 5.45 -3.77
CA LEU A 193 18.21 5.06 -4.13
C LEU A 193 17.67 5.98 -5.20
N GLU A 194 16.77 5.48 -6.00
CA GLU A 194 16.06 6.25 -7.01
C GLU A 194 14.74 6.78 -6.39
N VAL A 195 14.53 8.09 -6.45
CA VAL A 195 13.38 8.74 -5.82
C VAL A 195 12.61 9.62 -6.80
N TYR A 196 11.34 9.85 -6.47
CA TYR A 196 10.44 10.78 -7.14
C TYR A 196 10.13 11.95 -6.20
N ASP A 197 10.02 13.15 -6.73
CA ASP A 197 9.60 14.36 -6.02
C ASP A 197 8.46 15.10 -6.75
N GLY A 198 7.78 15.98 -6.05
CA GLY A 198 6.72 16.82 -6.59
C GLY A 198 5.50 16.04 -7.10
N ASN A 199 5.04 16.33 -8.31
CA ASN A 199 3.89 15.64 -8.90
C ASN A 199 4.33 14.37 -9.62
N VAL A 200 4.03 13.22 -9.05
CA VAL A 200 4.39 11.90 -9.59
C VAL A 200 3.18 11.23 -10.22
N VAL A 201 3.33 10.71 -11.41
CA VAL A 201 2.26 9.96 -12.11
C VAL A 201 2.77 8.58 -12.46
N LEU A 202 2.25 7.58 -11.76
CA LEU A 202 2.48 6.17 -12.08
C LEU A 202 1.35 5.66 -12.98
N ARG A 203 1.68 4.82 -13.96
CA ARG A 203 0.73 4.22 -14.89
C ARG A 203 0.96 2.72 -14.96
N LEU A 204 -0.06 1.95 -14.61
CA LEU A 204 -0.03 0.49 -14.77
C LEU A 204 -0.85 0.11 -15.99
N PRO A 205 -0.21 -0.27 -17.09
CA PRO A 205 -0.95 -0.80 -18.23
C PRO A 205 -1.55 -2.16 -17.89
N ILE A 206 -2.82 -2.35 -18.23
CA ILE A 206 -3.55 -3.60 -18.05
C ILE A 206 -4.29 -3.98 -19.31
N ALA A 207 -4.55 -5.26 -19.47
CA ALA A 207 -5.45 -5.80 -20.49
C ALA A 207 -6.25 -6.94 -19.91
N GLN A 208 -7.34 -7.34 -20.56
CA GLN A 208 -8.10 -8.52 -20.17
C GLN A 208 -8.13 -9.56 -21.31
N ASN A 209 -8.25 -10.84 -20.93
CA ASN A 209 -8.27 -11.98 -21.87
C ASN A 209 -9.67 -12.61 -22.08
N GLY A 210 -10.72 -11.97 -21.58
CA GLY A 210 -12.11 -12.42 -21.67
C GLY A 210 -12.61 -13.20 -20.45
N ARG A 211 -11.73 -13.69 -19.57
CA ARG A 211 -12.15 -14.42 -18.35
C ARG A 211 -12.64 -13.50 -17.25
N ALA A 212 -12.17 -12.25 -17.23
CA ALA A 212 -12.59 -11.24 -16.27
C ALA A 212 -14.00 -10.67 -16.51
N ILE A 213 -14.66 -11.08 -17.63
CA ILE A 213 -15.95 -10.54 -18.00
C ILE A 213 -17.06 -11.17 -17.16
N THR A 214 -17.78 -10.33 -16.41
CA THR A 214 -19.06 -10.67 -15.80
C THR A 214 -20.21 -10.14 -16.68
N LYS A 215 -21.34 -10.83 -16.68
CA LYS A 215 -22.53 -10.46 -17.45
C LYS A 215 -23.72 -10.34 -16.50
N ASP A 216 -24.44 -9.24 -16.60
CA ASP A 216 -25.68 -8.99 -15.91
C ASP A 216 -26.74 -8.39 -16.86
N ASP A 217 -27.88 -7.94 -16.30
CA ASP A 217 -28.98 -7.37 -17.08
C ASP A 217 -28.60 -6.05 -17.76
N ASP A 218 -27.60 -5.33 -17.24
CA ASP A 218 -27.14 -4.03 -17.76
C ASP A 218 -26.00 -4.19 -18.79
N GLY A 219 -25.49 -5.41 -19.00
CA GLY A 219 -24.46 -5.65 -20.00
C GLY A 219 -23.31 -6.52 -19.55
N ARG A 220 -22.12 -6.20 -20.07
CA ARG A 220 -20.87 -6.90 -19.78
C ARG A 220 -19.90 -5.96 -19.11
N TRP A 221 -19.33 -6.41 -18.02
CA TRP A 221 -18.48 -5.61 -17.16
C TRP A 221 -17.21 -6.34 -16.78
N VAL A 222 -16.18 -5.57 -16.50
CA VAL A 222 -14.97 -6.03 -15.83
C VAL A 222 -14.84 -5.24 -14.55
N SER A 223 -14.67 -5.97 -13.45
CA SER A 223 -14.33 -5.39 -12.15
C SER A 223 -12.83 -5.55 -11.93
N ILE A 224 -12.17 -4.48 -11.52
CA ILE A 224 -10.73 -4.43 -11.27
C ILE A 224 -10.55 -3.81 -9.91
N SER A 225 -9.96 -4.53 -8.98
CA SER A 225 -9.59 -4.02 -7.66
C SER A 225 -8.10 -4.14 -7.41
N GLY A 226 -7.62 -3.36 -6.49
CA GLY A 226 -6.21 -3.32 -6.14
C GLY A 226 -5.90 -2.19 -5.19
N ARG A 227 -4.62 -1.92 -5.05
CA ARG A 227 -4.12 -0.89 -4.14
C ARG A 227 -2.94 -0.15 -4.75
N VAL A 228 -2.79 1.09 -4.30
CA VAL A 228 -1.60 1.92 -4.49
C VAL A 228 -0.90 2.00 -3.16
N ARG A 229 0.41 1.78 -3.13
CA ARG A 229 1.23 1.84 -1.93
C ARG A 229 2.37 2.83 -2.12
N TRP A 230 2.78 3.48 -1.06
CA TRP A 230 3.90 4.43 -1.06
C TRP A 230 4.44 4.66 0.34
N GLN A 231 5.61 5.22 0.42
CA GLN A 231 6.15 5.82 1.63
C GLN A 231 6.89 7.11 1.24
N ALA A 232 6.56 8.20 1.92
CA ALA A 232 7.24 9.46 1.73
C ALA A 232 8.24 9.70 2.85
N CYS A 233 9.43 10.15 2.48
CA CYS A 233 10.50 10.51 3.41
C CYS A 233 11.05 11.89 3.06
N ASP A 234 11.61 12.56 4.04
CA ASP A 234 12.55 13.67 3.85
C ASP A 234 13.99 13.18 4.11
N ASP A 235 14.95 14.09 4.25
CA ASP A 235 16.36 13.74 4.45
C ASP A 235 16.65 13.14 5.85
N GLU A 236 15.72 13.23 6.78
CA GLU A 236 15.91 12.82 8.18
C GLU A 236 14.91 11.74 8.63
N THR A 237 13.68 11.77 8.12
CA THR A 237 12.59 10.93 8.63
C THR A 237 11.68 10.43 7.53
N CYS A 238 11.00 9.29 7.78
CA CYS A 238 9.98 8.74 6.91
C CYS A 238 8.60 8.80 7.57
N LEU A 239 7.60 9.13 6.78
CA LEU A 239 6.20 8.97 7.19
C LEU A 239 5.85 7.48 7.27
N MET A 240 4.72 7.18 7.92
CA MET A 240 4.14 5.85 7.84
C MET A 240 3.82 5.51 6.38
N PRO A 241 4.05 4.26 5.96
CA PRO A 241 3.62 3.82 4.65
C PRO A 241 2.13 4.07 4.44
N GLY A 242 1.81 4.65 3.29
CA GLY A 242 0.44 4.90 2.87
C GLY A 242 -0.06 3.81 1.93
N GLU A 243 -1.37 3.56 1.99
CA GLU A 243 -2.05 2.65 1.07
C GLU A 243 -3.41 3.25 0.68
N LYS A 244 -3.77 3.14 -0.60
CA LYS A 244 -5.08 3.53 -1.11
C LYS A 244 -5.64 2.42 -1.98
N ALA A 245 -6.70 1.78 -1.51
CA ALA A 245 -7.44 0.80 -2.28
C ALA A 245 -8.24 1.48 -3.41
N PHE A 246 -8.39 0.79 -4.53
CA PHE A 246 -9.26 1.20 -5.62
C PHE A 246 -10.12 0.03 -6.11
N SER A 247 -11.27 0.37 -6.69
CA SER A 247 -12.14 -0.59 -7.37
C SER A 247 -12.83 0.12 -8.53
N PHE A 248 -12.70 -0.46 -9.72
CA PHE A 248 -13.34 0.04 -10.94
C PHE A 248 -14.25 -1.04 -11.51
N ARG A 249 -15.43 -0.63 -11.95
CA ARG A 249 -16.33 -1.46 -12.74
C ARG A 249 -16.54 -0.78 -14.07
N VAL A 250 -15.99 -1.36 -15.13
CA VAL A 250 -15.96 -0.76 -16.47
C VAL A 250 -16.66 -1.66 -17.50
N PRO A 251 -17.35 -1.08 -18.49
CA PRO A 251 -17.94 -1.86 -19.56
C PRO A 251 -16.87 -2.67 -20.32
N SER A 252 -17.23 -3.89 -20.74
CA SER A 252 -16.41 -4.67 -21.65
C SER A 252 -17.04 -4.75 -23.01
N ALA A 253 -16.50 -3.98 -23.95
CA ALA A 253 -16.87 -4.13 -25.36
C ALA A 253 -16.11 -5.29 -26.00
N PHE A 254 -16.74 -6.01 -26.92
CA PHE A 254 -16.02 -6.98 -27.73
C PHE A 254 -15.19 -6.27 -28.80
N THR A 255 -13.93 -6.70 -28.91
CA THR A 255 -13.18 -6.44 -30.14
C THR A 255 -13.76 -7.28 -31.28
N VAL A 256 -13.53 -6.86 -32.51
CA VAL A 256 -13.92 -7.60 -33.73
C VAL A 256 -13.46 -9.08 -33.73
N MET A 257 -12.44 -9.39 -32.93
CA MET A 257 -11.91 -10.75 -32.73
C MET A 257 -12.78 -11.64 -31.84
N ALA A 258 -13.52 -11.05 -30.89
CA ALA A 258 -14.38 -11.79 -29.97
C ALA A 258 -15.68 -12.31 -30.64
N ASP A 259 -16.08 -11.70 -31.74
CA ASP A 259 -17.24 -12.13 -32.56
C ASP A 259 -16.95 -13.29 -33.51
N MET A 260 -15.72 -13.86 -33.49
CA MET A 260 -15.34 -15.00 -34.31
C MET A 260 -15.76 -16.35 -33.77
N GLY A 261 -16.49 -16.41 -32.66
CA GLY A 261 -17.09 -17.64 -32.12
C GLY A 261 -18.23 -18.18 -32.97
N PRO A 262 -18.53 -19.50 -32.90
CA PRO A 262 -19.70 -20.09 -33.54
C PRO A 262 -20.97 -19.63 -32.84
N GLY A 263 -21.57 -18.52 -33.24
CA GLY A 263 -22.75 -17.94 -32.62
C GLY A 263 -23.08 -16.56 -33.16
N GLU A 264 -24.18 -16.00 -32.76
CA GLU A 264 -24.72 -14.72 -33.17
C GLU A 264 -23.66 -13.62 -33.30
N GLY A 265 -23.58 -12.95 -34.44
CA GLY A 265 -22.68 -11.82 -34.68
C GLY A 265 -21.63 -12.01 -35.74
N ARG A 266 -21.76 -13.01 -36.61
CA ARG A 266 -20.87 -13.20 -37.76
C ARG A 266 -20.78 -11.94 -38.60
N VAL A 267 -19.57 -11.40 -38.72
CA VAL A 267 -19.24 -10.53 -39.87
C VAL A 267 -19.24 -11.40 -41.13
N PRO A 268 -20.19 -11.24 -42.05
CA PRO A 268 -20.39 -12.16 -43.16
C PRO A 268 -19.20 -12.28 -44.15
N SER A 269 -18.19 -11.41 -44.01
CA SER A 269 -17.08 -11.25 -44.92
C SER A 269 -15.76 -11.92 -44.47
N MET A 270 -15.64 -12.44 -43.26
CA MET A 270 -14.42 -13.10 -42.79
C MET A 270 -14.51 -14.62 -42.95
N ASN A 271 -14.22 -15.11 -44.16
CA ASN A 271 -13.95 -16.51 -44.39
C ASN A 271 -12.53 -16.84 -43.89
N GLY A 272 -12.41 -17.29 -42.63
CA GLY A 272 -11.13 -17.65 -42.02
C GLY A 272 -10.32 -18.67 -42.88
N ALA A 273 -10.99 -19.61 -43.51
CA ALA A 273 -10.36 -20.58 -44.44
C ALA A 273 -9.66 -19.91 -45.62
N THR A 274 -10.26 -18.86 -46.20
CA THR A 274 -9.65 -18.09 -47.29
C THR A 274 -8.45 -17.29 -46.83
N HIS A 275 -8.50 -16.72 -45.62
CA HIS A 275 -7.38 -15.99 -45.04
C HIS A 275 -6.19 -16.92 -44.76
N PHE A 276 -6.41 -18.04 -44.11
CA PHE A 276 -5.36 -19.03 -43.85
C PHE A 276 -4.78 -19.62 -45.13
N LYS A 277 -5.59 -19.86 -46.12
CA LYS A 277 -5.12 -20.32 -47.44
C LYS A 277 -4.18 -19.29 -48.08
N LYS A 278 -4.56 -18.00 -48.08
CA LYS A 278 -3.69 -16.91 -48.58
C LYS A 278 -2.38 -16.81 -47.82
N MET A 279 -2.37 -16.98 -46.52
CA MET A 279 -1.14 -16.99 -45.72
C MET A 279 -0.24 -18.19 -46.05
N THR A 280 -0.83 -19.37 -46.25
CA THR A 280 -0.09 -20.59 -46.57
C THR A 280 0.51 -20.50 -47.98
N ASP A 281 -0.23 -19.95 -48.93
CA ASP A 281 0.24 -19.77 -50.32
C ASP A 281 1.38 -18.72 -50.38
N ARG A 282 1.32 -17.65 -49.60
CA ARG A 282 2.44 -16.69 -49.49
C ARG A 282 3.73 -17.31 -48.93
N ARG A 283 3.64 -18.22 -47.96
CA ARG A 283 4.82 -18.91 -47.41
C ARG A 283 5.47 -19.85 -48.40
N LYS A 284 4.69 -20.45 -49.30
CA LYS A 284 5.23 -21.34 -50.36
C LYS A 284 5.93 -20.60 -51.51
N THR A 285 5.62 -19.32 -51.69
CA THR A 285 6.24 -18.48 -52.75
C THR A 285 7.50 -17.76 -52.26
N THR A 286 7.84 -17.83 -50.99
CA THR A 286 9.04 -17.23 -50.39
C THR A 286 10.10 -18.27 -49.99
N SER A 287 9.90 -19.55 -50.33
CA SER A 287 10.84 -20.68 -50.19
C SER A 287 11.33 -21.07 -51.57
#